data_640ce1e1a43f7ecefe395c9cf892aa59
#
_entry.id   640ce1e1a43f7ecefe395c9cf892aa59
#
_cell.length_a   1.000
_cell.length_b   1.000
_cell.length_c   1.000
_cell.angle_alpha   90.00
_cell.angle_beta   90.00
_cell.angle_gamma   90.00
#
_symmetry.space_group_name_H-M   'P 1'
#
loop_
_entity.id
_entity.type
_entity.pdbx_description
1 polymer ?
#
loop_
_entity_poly.entity_id
_entity_poly.type
_entity_poly.pdbx_seq_one_letter_code
_entity_poly.pdbx_strand_id
1 'polypeptide(L)'
;MKNLSIAIHHVENVHKDSYSRRWIEYLKNTDIKAVILDFRQADIINQVKGCDGVMWHWIHMPDEKQAAPKILDAIEEGLGTSVFPNRETRWHYDEKVSQHYFLESIDAPKIRSWVFWDKEEALEFTKTAKFPLVFKLSVGAGSSNVLKLDQYKEAEKLIDRLFDTGLEPYTFNEFEKKDTVWYP
;
A
#
# COMPACT_ATOMS: atom_id res chain seq x y z
N MET A 1 33.21 8.23 19.21
CA MET A 1 31.82 8.43 18.70
C MET A 1 31.20 7.06 18.57
N LYS A 2 29.94 6.87 18.94
CA LYS A 2 29.23 5.59 18.74
C LYS A 2 29.08 5.36 17.22
N ASN A 3 29.55 4.23 16.72
CA ASN A 3 29.30 3.86 15.33
C ASN A 3 27.82 3.56 15.17
N LEU A 4 27.11 4.37 14.40
CA LEU A 4 25.69 4.16 14.12
C LEU A 4 25.48 2.91 13.25
N SER A 5 24.37 2.22 13.48
CA SER A 5 23.93 1.10 12.67
C SER A 5 22.48 1.29 12.22
N ILE A 6 22.24 1.18 10.91
CA ILE A 6 20.92 1.32 10.32
C ILE A 6 20.54 0.00 9.66
N ALA A 7 19.41 -0.55 10.09
CA ALA A 7 18.82 -1.71 9.44
C ALA A 7 18.05 -1.26 8.20
N ILE A 8 18.25 -1.93 7.08
CA ILE A 8 17.60 -1.60 5.80
C ILE A 8 16.90 -2.84 5.27
N HIS A 9 15.58 -2.77 5.14
CA HIS A 9 14.83 -3.80 4.43
C HIS A 9 15.17 -3.74 2.94
N HIS A 10 15.69 -4.85 2.41
CA HIS A 10 16.05 -4.97 1.01
C HIS A 10 15.83 -6.40 0.53
N VAL A 11 15.06 -6.53 -0.54
CA VAL A 11 14.84 -7.79 -1.24
C VAL A 11 15.62 -7.74 -2.55
N GLU A 12 16.58 -8.64 -2.73
CA GLU A 12 17.28 -8.79 -4.01
C GLU A 12 16.28 -9.11 -5.12
N ASN A 13 16.48 -8.54 -6.28
CA ASN A 13 15.61 -8.65 -7.48
C ASN A 13 14.33 -7.80 -7.48
N VAL A 14 14.06 -7.04 -6.45
CA VAL A 14 13.05 -5.99 -6.52
C VAL A 14 13.67 -4.76 -7.15
N HIS A 15 13.18 -4.38 -8.31
CA HIS A 15 13.54 -3.23 -9.16
C HIS A 15 14.95 -2.64 -8.97
N LYS A 16 15.72 -2.57 -10.06
CA LYS A 16 17.10 -2.00 -10.10
C LYS A 16 17.23 -0.62 -9.46
N ASP A 17 16.14 0.15 -9.39
CA ASP A 17 16.07 1.51 -8.88
C ASP A 17 15.35 1.64 -7.53
N SER A 18 15.32 0.57 -6.70
CA SER A 18 14.68 0.66 -5.38
C SER A 18 15.39 1.66 -4.46
N TYR A 19 14.64 2.38 -3.64
CA TYR A 19 15.22 3.30 -2.65
C TYR A 19 16.15 2.58 -1.68
N SER A 20 15.80 1.36 -1.26
CA SER A 20 16.64 0.55 -0.36
C SER A 20 18.04 0.30 -0.93
N ARG A 21 18.16 0.01 -2.22
CA ARG A 21 19.46 -0.14 -2.88
C ARG A 21 20.27 1.15 -2.84
N ARG A 22 19.64 2.29 -3.13
CA ARG A 22 20.31 3.60 -3.08
C ARG A 22 20.78 3.95 -1.66
N TRP A 23 19.98 3.64 -0.64
CA TRP A 23 20.37 3.83 0.76
C TRP A 23 21.60 2.99 1.11
N ILE A 24 21.60 1.71 0.74
CA ILE A 24 22.75 0.81 0.96
C ILE A 24 24.00 1.35 0.27
N GLU A 25 23.89 1.76 -0.99
CA GLU A 25 25.01 2.32 -1.75
C GLU A 25 25.53 3.62 -1.11
N TYR A 26 24.66 4.49 -0.65
CA TYR A 26 25.04 5.72 0.03
C TYR A 26 25.80 5.43 1.34
N LEU A 27 25.30 4.50 2.15
CA LEU A 27 25.91 4.16 3.44
C LEU A 27 27.30 3.55 3.31
N LYS A 28 27.64 2.93 2.18
CA LYS A 28 29.01 2.41 1.93
C LYS A 28 30.08 3.50 1.99
N ASN A 29 29.72 4.75 1.77
CA ASN A 29 30.62 5.89 1.81
C ASN A 29 30.53 6.68 3.13
N THR A 30 30.01 6.07 4.18
CA THR A 30 29.86 6.66 5.51
C THR A 30 30.39 5.71 6.58
N ASP A 31 30.55 6.22 7.80
CA ASP A 31 30.89 5.40 8.97
C ASP A 31 29.69 4.66 9.59
N ILE A 32 28.54 4.68 8.91
CA ILE A 32 27.30 4.05 9.37
C ILE A 32 27.26 2.60 8.87
N LYS A 33 27.08 1.66 9.80
CA LYS A 33 26.93 0.25 9.46
C LYS A 33 25.51 -0.02 8.90
N ALA A 34 25.44 -0.53 7.68
CA ALA A 34 24.18 -1.06 7.13
C ALA A 34 23.98 -2.52 7.56
N VAL A 35 22.79 -2.83 8.09
CA VAL A 35 22.32 -4.18 8.40
C VAL A 35 21.20 -4.50 7.43
N ILE A 36 21.40 -5.48 6.55
CA ILE A 36 20.39 -5.82 5.53
C ILE A 36 19.36 -6.77 6.14
N LEU A 37 18.09 -6.42 6.00
CA LEU A 37 16.94 -7.21 6.48
C LEU A 37 16.13 -7.77 5.31
N ASP A 38 15.58 -8.95 5.52
CA ASP A 38 14.50 -9.51 4.71
C ASP A 38 13.32 -9.87 5.63
N PHE A 39 12.16 -9.27 5.41
CA PHE A 39 10.97 -9.45 6.27
C PHE A 39 10.47 -10.90 6.33
N ARG A 40 10.85 -11.72 5.37
CA ARG A 40 10.49 -13.15 5.32
C ARG A 40 11.24 -14.01 6.35
N GLN A 41 12.25 -13.44 6.99
CA GLN A 41 12.98 -14.13 8.06
C GLN A 41 12.23 -14.01 9.39
N ALA A 42 12.00 -15.16 10.04
CA ALA A 42 11.19 -15.23 11.24
C ALA A 42 11.79 -14.48 12.45
N ASP A 43 13.10 -14.23 12.46
CA ASP A 43 13.84 -13.58 13.54
C ASP A 43 14.08 -12.09 13.31
N ILE A 44 13.38 -11.45 12.39
CA ILE A 44 13.59 -10.06 11.96
C ILE A 44 13.65 -9.06 13.13
N ILE A 45 12.85 -9.26 14.16
CA ILE A 45 12.87 -8.38 15.36
C ILE A 45 14.21 -8.51 16.10
N ASN A 46 14.79 -9.70 16.18
CA ASN A 46 16.09 -9.88 16.80
C ASN A 46 17.22 -9.26 15.98
N GLN A 47 17.11 -9.28 14.65
CA GLN A 47 18.11 -8.66 13.77
C GLN A 47 18.14 -7.14 13.90
N VAL A 48 17.01 -6.52 14.27
CA VAL A 48 16.90 -5.06 14.47
C VAL A 48 17.37 -4.63 15.85
N LYS A 49 17.35 -5.52 16.84
CA LYS A 49 17.80 -5.18 18.19
C LYS A 49 19.24 -4.67 18.18
N GLY A 50 19.43 -3.46 18.71
CA GLY A 50 20.72 -2.78 18.74
C GLY A 50 21.05 -1.93 17.51
N CYS A 51 20.19 -1.90 16.51
CA CYS A 51 20.26 -0.88 15.47
C CYS A 51 19.74 0.46 15.99
N ASP A 52 20.32 1.55 15.49
CA ASP A 52 19.96 2.91 15.88
C ASP A 52 18.75 3.43 15.05
N GLY A 53 18.42 2.76 13.95
CA GLY A 53 17.26 3.05 13.12
C GLY A 53 16.97 1.97 12.10
N VAL A 54 15.79 2.03 11.53
CA VAL A 54 15.32 1.12 10.46
C VAL A 54 14.81 1.92 9.28
N MET A 55 15.23 1.55 8.08
CA MET A 55 14.72 2.11 6.84
C MET A 55 14.06 1.00 6.02
N TRP A 56 12.82 1.23 5.62
CA TRP A 56 12.06 0.24 4.90
C TRP A 56 11.36 0.85 3.68
N HIS A 57 11.69 0.35 2.53
CA HIS A 57 10.94 0.60 1.31
C HIS A 57 10.22 -0.68 0.91
N TRP A 58 8.90 -0.63 0.90
CA TRP A 58 8.08 -1.73 0.37
C TRP A 58 7.33 -1.30 -0.88
N ILE A 59 6.96 -2.27 -1.67
CA ILE A 59 6.20 -2.09 -2.89
C ILE A 59 4.74 -2.49 -2.68
N HIS A 60 3.95 -2.37 -3.72
CA HIS A 60 2.50 -2.61 -3.69
C HIS A 60 2.12 -4.10 -3.60
N MET A 61 3.06 -4.99 -3.33
CA MET A 61 2.77 -6.43 -3.20
C MET A 61 1.99 -6.71 -1.93
N PRO A 62 0.97 -7.60 -2.00
CA PRO A 62 0.07 -7.85 -0.87
C PRO A 62 0.78 -8.35 0.39
N ASP A 63 1.79 -9.19 0.25
CA ASP A 63 2.59 -9.72 1.35
C ASP A 63 3.40 -8.63 2.07
N GLU A 64 4.10 -7.79 1.32
CA GLU A 64 4.84 -6.65 1.88
C GLU A 64 3.90 -5.63 2.54
N LYS A 65 2.77 -5.31 1.91
CA LYS A 65 1.77 -4.42 2.50
C LYS A 65 1.18 -4.94 3.81
N GLN A 66 1.07 -6.26 3.94
CA GLN A 66 0.60 -6.87 5.18
C GLN A 66 1.67 -6.96 6.26
N ALA A 67 2.90 -7.27 5.88
CA ALA A 67 4.00 -7.49 6.81
C ALA A 67 4.60 -6.18 7.33
N ALA A 68 4.89 -5.21 6.43
CA ALA A 68 5.65 -4.02 6.78
C ALA A 68 5.03 -3.18 7.91
N PRO A 69 3.73 -2.83 7.92
CA PRO A 69 3.16 -2.07 9.01
C PRO A 69 3.27 -2.79 10.36
N LYS A 70 3.01 -4.09 10.40
CA LYS A 70 3.04 -4.89 11.63
C LYS A 70 4.45 -4.96 12.22
N ILE A 71 5.45 -5.15 11.37
CA ILE A 71 6.85 -5.26 11.80
C ILE A 71 7.35 -3.88 12.23
N LEU A 72 7.09 -2.83 11.45
CA LEU A 72 7.53 -1.48 11.75
C LEU A 72 6.84 -0.91 13.00
N ASP A 73 5.54 -1.21 13.23
CA ASP A 73 4.85 -0.83 14.45
C ASP A 73 5.48 -1.52 15.69
N ALA A 74 5.81 -2.80 15.58
CA ALA A 74 6.47 -3.54 16.65
C ALA A 74 7.89 -2.99 16.95
N ILE A 75 8.62 -2.56 15.93
CA ILE A 75 9.95 -1.96 16.10
C ILE A 75 9.85 -0.56 16.73
N GLU A 76 8.94 0.27 16.21
CA GLU A 76 8.78 1.65 16.65
C GLU A 76 8.22 1.72 18.08
N GLU A 77 7.12 1.02 18.35
CA GLU A 77 6.44 1.04 19.65
C GLU A 77 7.08 0.10 20.68
N GLY A 78 7.51 -1.10 20.25
CA GLY A 78 8.01 -2.13 21.15
C GLY A 78 9.49 -2.00 21.46
N LEU A 79 10.33 -1.61 20.52
CA LEU A 79 11.77 -1.42 20.72
C LEU A 79 12.16 0.04 20.95
N GLY A 80 11.27 1.00 20.66
CA GLY A 80 11.58 2.43 20.68
C GLY A 80 12.63 2.83 19.64
N THR A 81 12.81 2.03 18.58
CA THR A 81 13.77 2.29 17.52
C THR A 81 13.14 3.16 16.46
N SER A 82 13.81 4.23 16.06
CA SER A 82 13.32 5.11 14.98
C SER A 82 13.18 4.34 13.67
N VAL A 83 12.06 4.52 12.99
CA VAL A 83 11.79 3.88 11.70
C VAL A 83 11.51 4.92 10.61
N PHE A 84 11.86 4.59 9.37
CA PHE A 84 11.51 5.37 8.19
C PHE A 84 10.92 4.45 7.10
N PRO A 85 9.70 4.76 6.62
CA PRO A 85 8.80 5.82 7.08
C PRO A 85 8.22 5.52 8.46
N ASN A 86 8.01 6.54 9.28
CA ASN A 86 7.38 6.41 10.59
C ASN A 86 5.87 6.19 10.46
N ARG A 87 5.21 5.84 11.57
CA ARG A 87 3.79 5.51 11.59
C ARG A 87 2.92 6.65 11.04
N GLU A 88 3.21 7.89 11.40
CA GLU A 88 2.44 9.06 10.98
C GLU A 88 2.43 9.24 9.45
N THR A 89 3.50 8.84 8.78
CA THR A 89 3.64 8.98 7.32
C THR A 89 3.24 7.73 6.55
N ARG A 90 3.30 6.52 7.15
CA ARG A 90 3.04 5.26 6.43
C ARG A 90 1.63 4.72 6.52
N TRP A 91 0.82 5.09 7.55
CA TRP A 91 -0.46 4.44 7.83
C TRP A 91 -1.48 4.53 6.69
N HIS A 92 -1.38 5.54 5.85
CA HIS A 92 -2.25 5.74 4.68
C HIS A 92 -1.54 5.43 3.34
N TYR A 93 -0.30 4.92 3.38
CA TYR A 93 0.46 4.65 2.16
C TYR A 93 -0.19 3.54 1.33
N ASP A 94 -0.46 3.86 0.05
CA ASP A 94 -1.11 2.98 -0.92
C ASP A 94 -2.39 2.30 -0.39
N GLU A 95 -3.15 3.03 0.42
CA GLU A 95 -4.44 2.60 0.95
C GLU A 95 -5.48 3.69 0.69
N LYS A 96 -6.27 3.48 -0.38
CA LYS A 96 -7.19 4.50 -0.91
C LYS A 96 -8.33 4.86 0.03
N VAL A 97 -8.76 3.91 0.85
CA VAL A 97 -9.82 4.13 1.85
C VAL A 97 -9.31 5.00 2.98
N SER A 98 -8.12 4.69 3.52
CA SER A 98 -7.47 5.53 4.53
C SER A 98 -7.20 6.94 4.01
N GLN A 99 -6.70 7.04 2.78
CA GLN A 99 -6.47 8.34 2.14
C GLN A 99 -7.76 9.13 1.95
N HIS A 100 -8.86 8.46 1.56
CA HIS A 100 -10.17 9.10 1.40
C HIS A 100 -10.62 9.75 2.71
N TYR A 101 -10.67 8.98 3.80
CA TYR A 101 -11.11 9.48 5.10
C TYR A 101 -10.16 10.53 5.68
N PHE A 102 -8.85 10.35 5.48
CA PHE A 102 -7.87 11.32 5.93
C PHE A 102 -8.04 12.67 5.23
N LEU A 103 -8.11 12.68 3.89
CA LEU A 103 -8.31 13.90 3.12
C LEU A 103 -9.64 14.58 3.43
N GLU A 104 -10.68 13.79 3.70
CA GLU A 104 -11.99 14.30 4.10
C GLU A 104 -11.95 14.94 5.48
N SER A 105 -11.28 14.31 6.44
CA SER A 105 -11.17 14.81 7.81
C SER A 105 -10.46 16.15 7.96
N ILE A 106 -9.62 16.50 6.97
CA ILE A 106 -8.87 17.77 6.95
C ILE A 106 -9.35 18.73 5.87
N ASP A 107 -10.54 18.48 5.30
CA ASP A 107 -11.14 19.29 4.22
C ASP A 107 -10.18 19.54 3.03
N ALA A 108 -9.29 18.57 2.75
CA ALA A 108 -8.35 18.70 1.64
C ALA A 108 -9.06 18.57 0.27
N PRO A 109 -8.61 19.31 -0.75
CA PRO A 109 -9.09 19.13 -2.11
C PRO A 109 -8.89 17.69 -2.58
N LYS A 110 -9.97 17.01 -2.95
CA LYS A 110 -9.92 15.63 -3.46
C LYS A 110 -10.91 15.41 -4.59
N ILE A 111 -10.63 14.42 -5.41
CA ILE A 111 -11.60 13.92 -6.39
C ILE A 111 -12.80 13.37 -5.62
N ARG A 112 -13.99 13.71 -6.08
CA ARG A 112 -15.23 13.20 -5.48
C ARG A 112 -15.23 11.68 -5.52
N SER A 113 -15.30 11.07 -4.34
CA SER A 113 -15.18 9.63 -4.15
C SER A 113 -16.14 9.16 -3.05
N TRP A 114 -16.52 7.91 -3.09
CA TRP A 114 -17.39 7.27 -2.12
C TRP A 114 -16.79 5.94 -1.72
N VAL A 115 -16.90 5.59 -0.44
CA VAL A 115 -16.46 4.31 0.12
C VAL A 115 -17.70 3.61 0.67
N PHE A 116 -17.89 2.36 0.28
CA PHE A 116 -19.04 1.56 0.71
C PHE A 116 -18.54 0.33 1.48
N TRP A 117 -19.14 0.12 2.65
CA TRP A 117 -18.93 -1.06 3.50
C TRP A 117 -20.15 -1.98 3.50
N ASP A 118 -21.24 -1.53 2.91
CA ASP A 118 -22.52 -2.22 2.83
C ASP A 118 -22.95 -2.36 1.38
N LYS A 119 -23.48 -3.55 1.04
CA LYS A 119 -23.88 -3.89 -0.32
C LYS A 119 -25.09 -3.11 -0.78
N GLU A 120 -26.10 -3.01 0.08
CA GLU A 120 -27.35 -2.34 -0.22
C GLU A 120 -27.13 -0.84 -0.42
N GLU A 121 -26.29 -0.22 0.41
CA GLU A 121 -25.92 1.18 0.27
C GLU A 121 -25.18 1.43 -1.06
N ALA A 122 -24.25 0.55 -1.43
CA ALA A 122 -23.53 0.65 -2.70
C ALA A 122 -24.48 0.53 -3.90
N LEU A 123 -25.42 -0.42 -3.86
CA LEU A 123 -26.41 -0.63 -4.92
C LEU A 123 -27.37 0.57 -5.02
N GLU A 124 -27.83 1.11 -3.89
CA GLU A 124 -28.75 2.27 -3.88
C GLU A 124 -28.07 3.51 -4.46
N PHE A 125 -26.80 3.75 -4.09
CA PHE A 125 -26.01 4.83 -4.68
C PHE A 125 -25.95 4.72 -6.20
N THR A 126 -25.68 3.53 -6.74
CA THR A 126 -25.50 3.34 -8.19
C THR A 126 -26.77 3.55 -8.99
N LYS A 127 -27.96 3.39 -8.40
CA LYS A 127 -29.25 3.68 -9.07
C LYS A 127 -29.41 5.15 -9.45
N THR A 128 -28.81 6.04 -8.67
CA THR A 128 -28.94 7.50 -8.85
C THR A 128 -27.65 8.16 -9.34
N ALA A 129 -26.56 7.42 -9.40
CA ALA A 129 -25.26 7.91 -9.81
C ALA A 129 -25.21 8.30 -11.28
N LYS A 130 -24.41 9.32 -11.58
CA LYS A 130 -24.10 9.71 -12.96
C LYS A 130 -22.89 8.93 -13.45
N PHE A 131 -23.06 8.18 -14.50
CA PHE A 131 -21.98 7.44 -15.18
C PHE A 131 -21.28 8.31 -16.23
N PRO A 132 -20.01 8.05 -16.60
CA PRO A 132 -19.20 6.93 -16.12
C PRO A 132 -18.69 7.14 -14.69
N LEU A 133 -18.49 6.06 -13.97
CA LEU A 133 -17.80 6.00 -12.68
C LEU A 133 -16.46 5.27 -12.81
N VAL A 134 -15.55 5.49 -11.87
CA VAL A 134 -14.31 4.74 -11.75
C VAL A 134 -14.33 3.97 -10.44
N PHE A 135 -14.34 2.65 -10.57
CA PHE A 135 -14.18 1.74 -9.43
C PHE A 135 -12.69 1.53 -9.15
N LYS A 136 -12.34 1.46 -7.86
CA LYS A 136 -10.98 1.14 -7.40
C LYS A 136 -11.04 0.21 -6.20
N LEU A 137 -10.16 -0.79 -6.14
CA LEU A 137 -9.89 -1.45 -4.87
C LEU A 137 -9.07 -0.54 -3.95
N SER A 138 -9.09 -0.82 -2.65
CA SER A 138 -8.34 -0.04 -1.66
C SER A 138 -6.84 -0.06 -1.92
N VAL A 139 -6.34 -1.13 -2.52
CA VAL A 139 -4.92 -1.39 -2.78
C VAL A 139 -4.61 -1.43 -4.27
N GLY A 140 -3.34 -1.21 -4.63
CA GLY A 140 -2.82 -1.31 -5.99
C GLY A 140 -2.36 0.02 -6.57
N ALA A 141 -1.32 -0.05 -7.38
CA ALA A 141 -0.70 1.06 -8.09
C ALA A 141 -0.59 0.77 -9.60
N GLY A 142 -0.18 1.76 -10.37
CA GLY A 142 0.04 1.60 -11.80
C GLY A 142 -1.23 1.23 -12.58
N SER A 143 -2.38 1.77 -12.17
CA SER A 143 -3.70 1.47 -12.74
C SER A 143 -4.20 0.03 -12.52
N SER A 144 -3.49 -0.79 -11.75
CA SER A 144 -4.01 -2.08 -11.32
C SER A 144 -5.22 -1.89 -10.40
N ASN A 145 -6.18 -2.80 -10.46
CA ASN A 145 -7.39 -2.76 -9.64
C ASN A 145 -8.26 -1.48 -9.85
N VAL A 146 -8.23 -0.92 -11.05
CA VAL A 146 -9.05 0.23 -11.47
C VAL A 146 -9.90 -0.17 -12.67
N LEU A 147 -11.19 0.12 -12.62
CA LEU A 147 -12.13 -0.22 -13.68
C LEU A 147 -13.06 0.95 -13.95
N LYS A 148 -13.22 1.32 -15.22
CA LYS A 148 -14.26 2.25 -15.65
C LYS A 148 -15.59 1.50 -15.75
N LEU A 149 -16.62 2.10 -15.20
CA LEU A 149 -18.00 1.62 -15.27
C LEU A 149 -18.81 2.63 -16.07
N ASP A 150 -19.31 2.22 -17.22
CA ASP A 150 -20.05 3.12 -18.12
C ASP A 150 -21.54 3.16 -17.82
N GLN A 151 -22.08 2.18 -17.09
CA GLN A 151 -23.51 2.07 -16.83
C GLN A 151 -23.81 1.30 -15.52
N TYR A 152 -25.03 1.51 -15.02
CA TYR A 152 -25.55 0.88 -13.80
C TYR A 152 -25.35 -0.64 -13.75
N LYS A 153 -25.68 -1.36 -14.84
CA LYS A 153 -25.60 -2.84 -14.85
C LYS A 153 -24.20 -3.38 -14.66
N GLU A 154 -23.17 -2.64 -15.05
CA GLU A 154 -21.78 -3.01 -14.81
C GLU A 154 -21.42 -2.83 -13.34
N ALA A 155 -21.85 -1.70 -12.76
CA ALA A 155 -21.65 -1.43 -11.34
C ALA A 155 -22.36 -2.46 -10.46
N GLU A 156 -23.62 -2.78 -10.74
CA GLU A 156 -24.42 -3.77 -10.03
C GLU A 156 -23.72 -5.14 -10.01
N LYS A 157 -23.31 -5.66 -11.16
CA LYS A 157 -22.59 -6.94 -11.26
C LYS A 157 -21.27 -6.96 -10.48
N LEU A 158 -20.56 -5.84 -10.51
CA LEU A 158 -19.29 -5.71 -9.79
C LEU A 158 -19.50 -5.67 -8.29
N ILE A 159 -20.52 -4.93 -7.82
CA ILE A 159 -20.90 -4.87 -6.40
C ILE A 159 -21.33 -6.25 -5.91
N ASP A 160 -22.23 -6.94 -6.64
CA ASP A 160 -22.63 -8.30 -6.30
C ASP A 160 -21.43 -9.23 -6.14
N ARG A 161 -20.54 -9.25 -7.14
CA ARG A 161 -19.35 -10.08 -7.08
C ARG A 161 -18.45 -9.71 -5.89
N LEU A 162 -18.24 -8.42 -5.64
CA LEU A 162 -17.36 -7.94 -4.59
C LEU A 162 -17.84 -8.38 -3.20
N PHE A 163 -19.14 -8.18 -2.93
CA PHE A 163 -19.71 -8.48 -1.61
C PHE A 163 -20.04 -9.97 -1.41
N ASP A 164 -20.36 -10.71 -2.46
CA ASP A 164 -20.75 -12.11 -2.34
C ASP A 164 -19.55 -13.07 -2.36
N THR A 165 -18.61 -12.86 -3.29
CA THR A 165 -17.48 -13.78 -3.50
C THR A 165 -16.10 -13.13 -3.29
N GLY A 166 -16.07 -11.80 -3.23
CA GLY A 166 -14.83 -11.04 -3.19
C GLY A 166 -14.13 -10.95 -4.55
N LEU A 167 -13.08 -10.13 -4.57
CA LEU A 167 -12.18 -9.96 -5.70
C LEU A 167 -10.75 -10.10 -5.22
N GLU A 168 -9.98 -10.93 -5.88
CA GLU A 168 -8.55 -10.99 -5.64
C GLU A 168 -7.87 -9.75 -6.24
N PRO A 169 -6.93 -9.11 -5.51
CA PRO A 169 -6.11 -8.06 -6.09
C PRO A 169 -5.40 -8.56 -7.35
N TYR A 170 -5.35 -7.72 -8.38
CA TYR A 170 -4.75 -8.03 -9.69
C TYR A 170 -5.51 -9.00 -10.61
N THR A 171 -6.72 -9.44 -10.25
CA THR A 171 -7.54 -10.27 -11.16
C THR A 171 -8.17 -9.50 -12.31
N PHE A 172 -8.10 -8.18 -12.32
CA PHE A 172 -8.69 -7.35 -13.38
C PHE A 172 -8.04 -7.51 -14.75
N ASN A 173 -6.88 -8.14 -14.84
CA ASN A 173 -6.27 -8.49 -16.13
C ASN A 173 -7.17 -9.42 -17.00
N GLU A 174 -8.13 -10.11 -16.39
CA GLU A 174 -9.13 -10.88 -17.15
C GLU A 174 -10.22 -10.00 -17.77
N PHE A 175 -10.46 -8.81 -17.20
CA PHE A 175 -11.38 -7.83 -17.77
C PHE A 175 -10.74 -6.99 -18.90
N GLU A 176 -9.39 -6.89 -18.92
CA GLU A 176 -8.65 -6.20 -19.99
C GLU A 176 -8.84 -6.80 -21.39
N LYS A 177 -9.25 -8.05 -21.49
CA LYS A 177 -9.48 -8.71 -22.80
C LYS A 177 -10.65 -8.15 -23.60
N LYS A 178 -11.34 -7.11 -23.08
CA LYS A 178 -12.44 -6.43 -23.76
C LYS A 178 -12.31 -4.92 -23.56
N ASP A 179 -11.55 -4.23 -24.39
CA ASP A 179 -11.58 -2.77 -24.62
C ASP A 179 -11.83 -1.87 -23.39
N THR A 180 -11.34 -2.26 -22.21
CA THR A 180 -11.48 -1.46 -21.00
C THR A 180 -10.32 -0.47 -20.92
N VAL A 181 -10.64 0.82 -20.88
CA VAL A 181 -9.67 1.90 -20.68
C VAL A 181 -9.39 2.01 -19.18
N TRP A 182 -8.13 1.89 -18.80
CA TRP A 182 -7.67 2.08 -17.43
C TRP A 182 -7.46 3.56 -17.14
N TYR A 183 -7.89 4.02 -15.98
CA TYR A 183 -7.64 5.37 -15.47
C TYR A 183 -6.76 5.28 -14.22
N PRO A 184 -5.67 6.06 -14.17
CA PRO A 184 -4.79 6.12 -13.00
C PRO A 184 -5.47 6.73 -11.78
#